data_ef027614b91a047357e3e8431df53273
#
_entry.id   ef027614b91a047357e3e8431df53273
#
_cell.length_a   1.000
_cell.length_b   1.000
_cell.length_c   1.000
_cell.angle_alpha   90.00
_cell.angle_beta   90.00
_cell.angle_gamma   90.00
#
_symmetry.space_group_name_H-M   'P 1'
#
loop_
_entity.id
_entity.type
_entity.pdbx_description
1 polymer ?
#
loop_
_entity_poly.entity_id
_entity_poly.type
_entity_poly.pdbx_seq_one_letter_code
_entity_poly.pdbx_strand_id
1 'polypeptide(L)'
;MNQFYKLWTDAETGKNDYIPIEVHWSEVPGRDEVWKEETIRNTSQSQFNSEFECEFLGSIDTLIAPHKLKVMPYVDPIQSNADLDIFERPDPKKTYFLTADVSRGTSQDYSAFLVLDVTEMPYKVVAKYRNNEIKPLIFPQKIYEVAKAYNECFVLIEVNDIGEQVANAMQYDLEYDNLVMASMRGRAGQILGAGFSG
;
A
#
# COMPACT_ATOMS: atom_id res chain seq x y z
N MET A 1 -11.25 7.20 -5.32
CA MET A 1 -11.79 6.22 -6.30
C MET A 1 -12.88 6.92 -7.08
N ASN A 2 -12.82 6.89 -8.43
CA ASN A 2 -13.78 7.58 -9.29
C ASN A 2 -15.16 6.88 -9.20
N GLN A 3 -16.26 7.66 -9.13
CA GLN A 3 -17.63 7.12 -9.06
C GLN A 3 -17.97 6.21 -10.25
N PHE A 4 -17.48 6.53 -11.45
CA PHE A 4 -17.68 5.72 -12.64
C PHE A 4 -17.02 4.33 -12.50
N TYR A 5 -15.80 4.26 -11.99
CA TYR A 5 -15.11 2.99 -11.71
C TYR A 5 -15.91 2.10 -10.74
N LYS A 6 -16.48 2.70 -9.69
CA LYS A 6 -17.32 1.97 -8.74
C LYS A 6 -18.58 1.41 -9.43
N LEU A 7 -19.27 2.25 -10.20
CA LEU A 7 -20.48 1.84 -10.93
C LEU A 7 -20.19 0.71 -11.93
N TRP A 8 -19.03 0.79 -12.61
CA TRP A 8 -18.58 -0.22 -13.54
C TRP A 8 -18.29 -1.57 -12.85
N THR A 9 -17.47 -1.54 -11.79
CA THR A 9 -17.11 -2.75 -11.04
C THR A 9 -18.33 -3.39 -10.36
N ASP A 10 -19.26 -2.56 -9.87
CA ASP A 10 -20.51 -3.05 -9.30
C ASP A 10 -21.40 -3.69 -10.36
N ALA A 11 -21.38 -3.20 -11.61
CA ALA A 11 -22.09 -3.79 -12.75
C ALA A 11 -21.47 -5.13 -13.17
N GLU A 12 -20.14 -5.21 -13.31
CA GLU A 12 -19.43 -6.46 -13.64
C GLU A 12 -19.68 -7.56 -12.59
N THR A 13 -19.84 -7.17 -11.32
CA THR A 13 -20.07 -8.10 -10.20
C THR A 13 -21.56 -8.32 -9.89
N GLY A 14 -22.47 -7.74 -10.68
CA GLY A 14 -23.92 -7.89 -10.49
C GLY A 14 -24.48 -7.23 -9.24
N LYS A 15 -23.79 -6.21 -8.71
CA LYS A 15 -24.22 -5.45 -7.52
C LYS A 15 -25.14 -4.27 -7.84
N ASN A 16 -25.31 -3.96 -9.11
CA ASN A 16 -26.27 -2.97 -9.61
C ASN A 16 -26.94 -3.47 -10.89
N ASP A 17 -27.94 -2.74 -11.38
CA ASP A 17 -28.74 -3.10 -12.55
C ASP A 17 -28.15 -2.60 -13.87
N TYR A 18 -26.95 -2.03 -13.89
CA TYR A 18 -26.30 -1.56 -15.11
C TYR A 18 -25.67 -2.73 -15.88
N ILE A 19 -25.71 -2.63 -17.21
CA ILE A 19 -25.01 -3.54 -18.10
C ILE A 19 -23.73 -2.87 -18.56
N PRO A 20 -22.55 -3.38 -18.20
CA PRO A 20 -21.28 -2.80 -18.64
C PRO A 20 -21.09 -3.11 -20.13
N ILE A 21 -20.84 -2.08 -20.94
CA ILE A 21 -20.52 -2.23 -22.36
C ILE A 21 -19.17 -1.56 -22.57
N GLU A 22 -18.18 -2.37 -22.97
CA GLU A 22 -16.85 -1.91 -23.35
C GLU A 22 -16.73 -2.01 -24.88
N VAL A 23 -16.24 -0.95 -25.51
CA VAL A 23 -15.95 -0.90 -26.95
C VAL A 23 -14.52 -0.44 -27.15
N HIS A 24 -13.65 -1.40 -27.42
CA HIS A 24 -12.24 -1.12 -27.69
C HIS A 24 -12.09 -0.44 -29.06
N TRP A 25 -11.10 0.45 -29.21
CA TRP A 25 -10.91 1.22 -30.43
C TRP A 25 -10.77 0.35 -31.69
N SER A 26 -10.13 -0.83 -31.59
CA SER A 26 -9.94 -1.75 -32.70
C SER A 26 -11.22 -2.43 -33.20
N GLU A 27 -12.31 -2.37 -32.44
CA GLU A 27 -13.61 -2.90 -32.81
C GLU A 27 -14.42 -1.88 -33.62
N VAL A 28 -13.96 -0.62 -33.69
CA VAL A 28 -14.64 0.46 -34.41
C VAL A 28 -14.18 0.47 -35.88
N PRO A 29 -15.06 0.30 -36.85
CA PRO A 29 -14.70 0.31 -38.27
C PRO A 29 -13.94 1.60 -38.67
N GLY A 30 -12.86 1.44 -39.41
CA GLY A 30 -12.01 2.55 -39.87
C GLY A 30 -10.95 3.02 -38.89
N ARG A 31 -10.83 2.39 -37.72
CA ARG A 31 -9.73 2.61 -36.76
C ARG A 31 -8.72 1.48 -36.88
N ASP A 32 -7.55 1.80 -37.41
CA ASP A 32 -6.40 0.90 -37.57
C ASP A 32 -5.18 1.43 -36.81
N GLU A 33 -4.05 0.75 -36.92
CA GLU A 33 -2.80 1.18 -36.25
C GLU A 33 -2.34 2.57 -36.72
N VAL A 34 -2.61 2.94 -37.96
CA VAL A 34 -2.27 4.29 -38.47
C VAL A 34 -3.08 5.34 -37.75
N TRP A 35 -4.40 5.10 -37.63
CA TRP A 35 -5.31 5.96 -36.85
C TRP A 35 -4.86 6.06 -35.38
N LYS A 36 -4.44 4.95 -34.76
CA LYS A 36 -3.92 4.91 -33.39
C LYS A 36 -2.68 5.82 -33.25
N GLU A 37 -1.68 5.65 -34.11
CA GLU A 37 -0.46 6.45 -34.07
C GLU A 37 -0.74 7.94 -34.28
N GLU A 38 -1.64 8.29 -35.18
CA GLU A 38 -2.06 9.68 -35.42
C GLU A 38 -2.78 10.26 -34.20
N THR A 39 -3.67 9.49 -33.58
CA THR A 39 -4.41 9.91 -32.38
C THR A 39 -3.47 10.14 -31.21
N ILE A 40 -2.53 9.23 -30.95
CA ILE A 40 -1.50 9.38 -29.90
C ILE A 40 -0.64 10.62 -30.14
N ARG A 41 -0.24 10.88 -31.40
CA ARG A 41 0.56 12.05 -31.79
C ARG A 41 -0.16 13.37 -31.55
N ASN A 42 -1.48 13.38 -31.79
CA ASN A 42 -2.33 14.57 -31.65
C ASN A 42 -2.83 14.80 -30.22
N THR A 43 -2.73 13.79 -29.33
CA THR A 43 -3.18 13.86 -27.96
C THR A 43 -2.03 13.50 -27.01
N SER A 44 -2.07 12.31 -26.43
CA SER A 44 -0.99 11.69 -25.67
C SER A 44 -1.27 10.21 -25.51
N GLN A 45 -0.23 9.41 -25.23
CA GLN A 45 -0.40 7.99 -24.92
C GLN A 45 -1.35 7.77 -23.73
N SER A 46 -1.25 8.62 -22.71
CA SER A 46 -2.10 8.52 -21.51
C SER A 46 -3.57 8.78 -21.83
N GLN A 47 -3.84 9.80 -22.66
CA GLN A 47 -5.21 10.11 -23.09
C GLN A 47 -5.76 9.02 -23.99
N PHE A 48 -4.95 8.50 -24.91
CA PHE A 48 -5.33 7.39 -25.77
C PHE A 48 -5.72 6.15 -24.94
N ASN A 49 -4.92 5.78 -23.96
CA ASN A 49 -5.18 4.64 -23.09
C ASN A 49 -6.50 4.82 -22.32
N SER A 50 -6.77 6.03 -21.80
CA SER A 50 -7.98 6.32 -21.06
C SER A 50 -9.25 6.29 -21.90
N GLU A 51 -9.18 6.84 -23.12
CA GLU A 51 -10.36 7.07 -23.93
C GLU A 51 -10.66 5.95 -24.94
N PHE A 52 -9.63 5.23 -25.38
CA PHE A 52 -9.74 4.28 -26.48
C PHE A 52 -9.29 2.86 -26.15
N GLU A 53 -8.33 2.66 -25.24
CA GLU A 53 -7.96 1.33 -24.71
C GLU A 53 -8.86 0.91 -23.55
N CYS A 54 -9.89 1.68 -23.24
CA CYS A 54 -10.84 1.45 -22.13
C CYS A 54 -10.17 1.25 -20.78
N GLU A 55 -8.96 1.78 -20.61
CA GLU A 55 -8.23 1.67 -19.35
C GLU A 55 -8.81 2.63 -18.30
N PHE A 56 -9.24 2.09 -17.17
CA PHE A 56 -9.46 2.91 -15.99
C PHE A 56 -8.10 3.40 -15.48
N LEU A 57 -7.68 4.55 -15.97
CA LEU A 57 -6.54 5.23 -15.39
C LEU A 57 -6.95 5.65 -13.97
N GLY A 58 -6.53 4.91 -12.96
CA GLY A 58 -6.36 5.46 -11.63
C GLY A 58 -5.56 6.76 -11.77
N SER A 59 -5.61 7.67 -10.81
CA SER A 59 -5.03 9.01 -10.92
C SER A 59 -3.76 9.03 -11.79
N ILE A 60 -3.70 9.95 -12.74
CA ILE A 60 -2.62 10.08 -13.74
C ILE A 60 -1.22 10.16 -13.09
N ASP A 61 -1.18 10.51 -11.79
CA ASP A 61 0.01 10.70 -10.97
C ASP A 61 0.31 9.54 -10.01
N THR A 62 0.00 8.30 -10.38
CA THR A 62 0.41 7.15 -9.56
C THR A 62 1.89 6.83 -9.74
N LEU A 63 2.60 6.57 -8.63
CA LEU A 63 4.02 6.17 -8.63
C LEU A 63 4.28 4.95 -9.51
N ILE A 64 3.33 4.03 -9.58
CA ILE A 64 3.38 2.83 -10.42
C ILE A 64 2.27 2.91 -11.46
N ALA A 65 2.64 2.81 -12.74
CA ALA A 65 1.68 2.87 -13.83
C ALA A 65 0.60 1.76 -13.69
N PRO A 66 -0.69 2.07 -13.90
CA PRO A 66 -1.81 1.13 -13.71
C PRO A 66 -1.64 -0.20 -14.44
N HIS A 67 -1.12 -0.19 -15.68
CA HIS A 67 -0.87 -1.40 -16.46
C HIS A 67 0.15 -2.34 -15.80
N LYS A 68 1.14 -1.80 -15.07
CA LYS A 68 2.10 -2.60 -14.29
C LYS A 68 1.44 -3.23 -13.08
N LEU A 69 0.54 -2.51 -12.41
CA LEU A 69 -0.23 -3.04 -11.28
C LEU A 69 -1.15 -4.20 -11.71
N LYS A 70 -1.77 -4.12 -12.90
CA LYS A 70 -2.64 -5.18 -13.43
C LYS A 70 -1.91 -6.53 -13.66
N VAL A 71 -0.63 -6.48 -14.01
CA VAL A 71 0.16 -7.69 -14.32
C VAL A 71 1.02 -8.17 -13.13
N MET A 72 0.95 -7.49 -12.01
CA MET A 72 1.66 -7.94 -10.79
C MET A 72 1.04 -9.24 -10.29
N PRO A 73 1.86 -10.27 -10.02
CA PRO A 73 1.35 -11.52 -9.51
C PRO A 73 0.71 -11.31 -8.12
N TYR A 74 -0.47 -11.87 -7.94
CA TYR A 74 -1.14 -11.93 -6.64
C TYR A 74 -0.71 -13.21 -5.91
N VAL A 75 -0.46 -13.08 -4.63
CA VAL A 75 -0.14 -14.19 -3.73
C VAL A 75 -1.19 -14.24 -2.63
N ASP A 76 -1.86 -15.38 -2.49
CA ASP A 76 -2.81 -15.60 -1.40
C ASP A 76 -2.07 -15.71 -0.05
N PRO A 77 -2.57 -15.08 1.01
CA PRO A 77 -2.03 -15.27 2.35
C PRO A 77 -2.29 -16.70 2.84
N ILE A 78 -1.34 -17.28 3.56
CA ILE A 78 -1.51 -18.59 4.22
C ILE A 78 -2.48 -18.52 5.40
N GLN A 79 -2.69 -17.32 5.95
CA GLN A 79 -3.63 -17.02 7.01
C GLN A 79 -4.08 -15.57 6.87
N SER A 80 -5.39 -15.33 7.00
CA SER A 80 -5.99 -13.99 7.01
C SER A 80 -6.93 -13.87 8.21
N ASN A 81 -6.72 -12.86 9.02
CA ASN A 81 -7.53 -12.52 10.18
C ASN A 81 -7.99 -11.06 10.05
N ALA A 82 -9.22 -10.84 9.56
CA ALA A 82 -9.83 -9.53 9.37
C ALA A 82 -8.89 -8.50 8.69
N ASP A 83 -7.89 -7.98 9.41
CA ASP A 83 -7.01 -6.88 8.98
C ASP A 83 -5.56 -7.32 8.79
N LEU A 84 -5.19 -8.55 9.22
CA LEU A 84 -3.82 -9.08 9.16
C LEU A 84 -3.75 -10.27 8.22
N ASP A 85 -3.01 -10.12 7.14
CA ASP A 85 -2.65 -11.17 6.19
C ASP A 85 -1.23 -11.65 6.47
N ILE A 86 -1.06 -12.96 6.62
CA ILE A 86 0.24 -13.62 6.81
C ILE A 86 0.56 -14.43 5.56
N PHE A 87 1.67 -14.14 4.91
CA PHE A 87 2.15 -14.84 3.72
C PHE A 87 3.21 -15.89 4.05
N GLU A 88 4.08 -15.62 5.04
CA GLU A 88 5.04 -16.58 5.59
C GLU A 88 5.02 -16.50 7.13
N ARG A 89 5.10 -17.66 7.79
CA ARG A 89 5.21 -17.70 9.26
C ARG A 89 6.59 -17.25 9.70
N PRO A 90 6.73 -16.70 10.91
CA PRO A 90 8.03 -16.34 11.47
C PRO A 90 8.96 -17.56 11.53
N ASP A 91 10.22 -17.38 11.13
CA ASP A 91 11.31 -18.34 11.25
C ASP A 91 12.39 -17.74 12.18
N PRO A 92 12.78 -18.41 13.29
CA PRO A 92 13.74 -17.86 14.23
C PRO A 92 15.15 -17.61 13.65
N LYS A 93 15.43 -18.13 12.44
CA LYS A 93 16.70 -17.92 11.73
C LYS A 93 16.70 -16.69 10.83
N LYS A 94 15.55 -16.05 10.66
CA LYS A 94 15.38 -14.90 9.75
C LYS A 94 15.39 -13.57 10.50
N THR A 95 15.78 -12.53 9.78
CA THR A 95 15.73 -11.13 10.23
C THR A 95 14.57 -10.43 9.55
N TYR A 96 13.77 -9.73 10.36
CA TYR A 96 12.59 -9.05 9.86
C TYR A 96 12.65 -7.55 10.15
N PHE A 97 11.90 -6.81 9.34
CA PHE A 97 11.74 -5.36 9.45
C PHE A 97 10.27 -5.00 9.27
N LEU A 98 9.70 -4.22 10.19
CA LEU A 98 8.33 -3.74 10.11
C LEU A 98 8.33 -2.24 9.81
N THR A 99 7.56 -1.82 8.81
CA THR A 99 7.32 -0.40 8.53
C THR A 99 5.84 -0.09 8.67
N ALA A 100 5.51 1.00 9.38
CA ALA A 100 4.15 1.39 9.68
C ALA A 100 3.85 2.83 9.27
N ASP A 101 2.68 3.00 8.65
CA ASP A 101 2.03 4.28 8.34
C ASP A 101 0.77 4.41 9.19
N VAL A 102 0.52 5.59 9.76
CA VAL A 102 -0.48 5.80 10.79
C VAL A 102 -1.57 6.77 10.33
N SER A 103 -2.82 6.35 10.44
CA SER A 103 -3.98 7.20 10.22
C SER A 103 -4.76 7.48 11.51
N ARG A 104 -5.71 8.42 11.44
CA ARG A 104 -6.57 8.80 12.59
C ARG A 104 -7.66 7.79 12.94
N GLY A 105 -7.86 6.75 12.13
CA GLY A 105 -8.91 5.75 12.33
C GLY A 105 -10.31 6.36 12.24
N THR A 106 -10.55 7.19 11.22
CA THR A 106 -11.82 7.87 10.94
C THR A 106 -12.50 7.36 9.68
N SER A 107 -12.15 6.14 9.25
CA SER A 107 -12.67 5.45 8.05
C SER A 107 -12.29 6.09 6.71
N GLN A 108 -11.48 7.15 6.69
CA GLN A 108 -11.01 7.81 5.47
C GLN A 108 -9.68 7.19 4.99
N ASP A 109 -8.67 7.23 5.86
CA ASP A 109 -7.33 6.69 5.58
C ASP A 109 -7.06 5.45 6.43
N TYR A 110 -6.12 4.64 6.00
CA TYR A 110 -5.78 3.39 6.67
C TYR A 110 -4.52 3.54 7.52
N SER A 111 -4.57 3.04 8.76
CA SER A 111 -3.35 2.62 9.45
C SER A 111 -2.91 1.28 8.86
N ALA A 112 -1.66 1.20 8.47
CA ALA A 112 -1.12 0.01 7.80
C ALA A 112 0.31 -0.28 8.26
N PHE A 113 0.71 -1.56 8.21
CA PHE A 113 2.11 -1.93 8.28
C PHE A 113 2.41 -3.13 7.38
N LEU A 114 3.68 -3.23 7.00
CA LEU A 114 4.24 -4.38 6.31
C LEU A 114 5.36 -4.97 7.15
N VAL A 115 5.43 -6.30 7.21
CA VAL A 115 6.59 -7.03 7.71
C VAL A 115 7.36 -7.58 6.54
N LEU A 116 8.64 -7.28 6.50
CA LEU A 116 9.57 -7.69 5.45
C LEU A 116 10.56 -8.71 6.02
N ASP A 117 10.76 -9.82 5.33
CA ASP A 117 11.96 -10.65 5.49
C ASP A 117 13.12 -9.94 4.79
N VAL A 118 14.09 -9.51 5.58
CA VAL A 118 15.27 -8.77 5.10
C VAL A 118 16.56 -9.58 5.23
N THR A 119 16.44 -10.89 5.42
CA THR A 119 17.57 -11.80 5.59
C THR A 119 18.46 -11.81 4.35
N GLU A 120 17.86 -11.88 3.18
CA GLU A 120 18.54 -11.92 1.87
C GLU A 120 17.76 -11.14 0.80
N MET A 121 18.47 -10.63 -0.20
CA MET A 121 17.84 -9.98 -1.36
C MET A 121 17.35 -11.00 -2.40
N PRO A 122 16.19 -10.79 -3.04
CA PRO A 122 15.25 -9.68 -2.85
C PRO A 122 14.43 -9.81 -1.55
N TYR A 123 14.18 -8.70 -0.87
CA TYR A 123 13.33 -8.70 0.32
C TYR A 123 11.90 -9.13 -0.02
N LYS A 124 11.23 -9.78 0.96
CA LYS A 124 9.88 -10.32 0.76
C LYS A 124 8.91 -9.75 1.80
N VAL A 125 7.72 -9.40 1.36
CA VAL A 125 6.61 -9.10 2.27
C VAL A 125 6.11 -10.42 2.85
N VAL A 126 6.18 -10.60 4.17
CA VAL A 126 5.76 -11.81 4.88
C VAL A 126 4.48 -11.63 5.68
N ALA A 127 4.13 -10.39 6.05
CA ALA A 127 2.84 -10.05 6.62
C ALA A 127 2.43 -8.63 6.23
N LYS A 128 1.12 -8.38 6.21
CA LYS A 128 0.50 -7.09 5.90
C LYS A 128 -0.69 -6.87 6.82
N TYR A 129 -0.75 -5.71 7.45
CA TYR A 129 -1.89 -5.24 8.21
C TYR A 129 -2.48 -4.00 7.58
N ARG A 130 -3.82 -3.85 7.60
CA ARG A 130 -4.50 -2.66 7.09
C ARG A 130 -5.87 -2.51 7.73
N ASN A 131 -6.09 -1.38 8.42
CA ASN A 131 -7.37 -1.06 9.05
C ASN A 131 -7.59 0.45 9.06
N ASN A 132 -8.78 0.92 8.70
CA ASN A 132 -9.13 2.35 8.66
C ASN A 132 -9.97 2.83 9.85
N GLU A 133 -10.27 1.94 10.81
CA GLU A 133 -11.06 2.24 12.01
C GLU A 133 -10.23 2.12 13.30
N ILE A 134 -9.05 1.47 13.22
CA ILE A 134 -8.18 1.32 14.38
C ILE A 134 -7.75 2.68 14.91
N LYS A 135 -7.95 2.88 16.20
CA LYS A 135 -7.55 4.14 16.84
C LYS A 135 -6.04 4.17 17.09
N PRO A 136 -5.39 5.35 16.99
CA PRO A 136 -3.95 5.51 17.24
C PRO A 136 -3.49 5.00 18.60
N LEU A 137 -4.35 5.02 19.62
CA LEU A 137 -4.05 4.48 20.95
C LEU A 137 -3.97 2.94 21.00
N ILE A 138 -4.63 2.25 20.07
CA ILE A 138 -4.67 0.77 20.03
C ILE A 138 -3.63 0.23 19.05
N PHE A 139 -3.28 1.00 18.03
CA PHE A 139 -2.39 0.58 16.95
C PHE A 139 -0.98 0.17 17.43
N PRO A 140 -0.35 0.84 18.43
CA PRO A 140 0.93 0.42 18.99
C PRO A 140 0.93 -1.01 19.50
N GLN A 141 -0.14 -1.41 20.21
CA GLN A 141 -0.27 -2.77 20.72
C GLN A 141 -0.30 -3.80 19.58
N LYS A 142 -0.97 -3.48 18.46
CA LYS A 142 -1.02 -4.35 17.29
C LYS A 142 0.34 -4.47 16.60
N ILE A 143 1.09 -3.38 16.47
CA ILE A 143 2.47 -3.37 15.96
C ILE A 143 3.35 -4.23 16.87
N TYR A 144 3.29 -4.01 18.19
CA TYR A 144 4.08 -4.72 19.20
C TYR A 144 3.88 -6.24 19.12
N GLU A 145 2.62 -6.71 19.10
CA GLU A 145 2.28 -8.14 19.00
C GLU A 145 2.91 -8.80 17.78
N VAL A 146 2.79 -8.15 16.61
CA VAL A 146 3.32 -8.69 15.37
C VAL A 146 4.84 -8.60 15.32
N ALA A 147 5.42 -7.48 15.75
CA ALA A 147 6.87 -7.31 15.80
C ALA A 147 7.55 -8.34 16.73
N LYS A 148 6.95 -8.62 17.90
CA LYS A 148 7.40 -9.68 18.80
C LYS A 148 7.31 -11.06 18.16
N ALA A 149 6.21 -11.36 17.45
CA ALA A 149 6.04 -12.64 16.76
C ALA A 149 7.07 -12.85 15.65
N TYR A 150 7.51 -11.78 14.98
CA TYR A 150 8.53 -11.80 13.94
C TYR A 150 9.94 -11.50 14.50
N ASN A 151 10.34 -12.23 15.52
CA ASN A 151 11.70 -12.23 16.14
C ASN A 151 12.10 -10.87 16.71
N GLU A 152 11.15 -10.14 17.32
CA GLU A 152 11.40 -8.78 17.83
C GLU A 152 12.03 -7.88 16.75
N CYS A 153 11.43 -7.87 15.58
CA CYS A 153 11.95 -7.22 14.40
C CYS A 153 12.16 -5.70 14.58
N PHE A 154 13.03 -5.09 13.77
CA PHE A 154 13.15 -3.65 13.73
C PHE A 154 11.87 -3.00 13.25
N VAL A 155 11.41 -1.94 13.93
CA VAL A 155 10.17 -1.23 13.63
C VAL A 155 10.48 0.21 13.24
N LEU A 156 10.02 0.62 12.06
CA LEU A 156 10.04 1.99 11.57
C LEU A 156 8.61 2.53 11.50
N ILE A 157 8.33 3.63 12.17
CA ILE A 157 7.04 4.30 12.17
C ILE A 157 7.18 5.65 11.50
N GLU A 158 6.28 5.97 10.56
CA GLU A 158 6.18 7.30 10.01
C GLU A 158 5.55 8.23 11.07
N VAL A 159 6.28 9.28 11.47
CA VAL A 159 5.89 10.18 12.58
C VAL A 159 5.22 11.47 12.11
N ASN A 160 4.71 11.48 10.88
CA ASN A 160 3.88 12.58 10.41
C ASN A 160 2.56 12.62 11.22
N ASP A 161 2.11 13.82 11.60
CA ASP A 161 0.84 14.04 12.30
C ASP A 161 0.69 13.15 13.55
N ILE A 162 -0.23 12.18 13.49
CA ILE A 162 -0.58 11.29 14.61
C ILE A 162 0.44 10.14 14.84
N GLY A 163 1.33 9.90 13.89
CA GLY A 163 2.32 8.83 13.97
C GLY A 163 3.31 9.01 15.12
N GLU A 164 3.61 10.26 15.52
CA GLU A 164 4.43 10.54 16.68
C GLU A 164 3.84 9.95 17.98
N GLN A 165 2.51 10.00 18.14
CA GLN A 165 1.84 9.39 19.29
C GLN A 165 2.05 7.88 19.33
N VAL A 166 1.97 7.20 18.19
CA VAL A 166 2.18 5.75 18.06
C VAL A 166 3.63 5.39 18.35
N ALA A 167 4.58 6.15 17.80
CA ALA A 167 6.00 5.93 18.04
C ALA A 167 6.37 6.13 19.53
N ASN A 168 5.84 7.17 20.17
CA ASN A 168 6.05 7.43 21.59
C ASN A 168 5.45 6.33 22.47
N ALA A 169 4.26 5.83 22.16
CA ALA A 169 3.65 4.71 22.88
C ALA A 169 4.47 3.42 22.75
N MET A 170 5.01 3.13 21.56
CA MET A 170 5.92 2.00 21.36
C MET A 170 7.20 2.14 22.20
N GLN A 171 7.77 3.36 22.27
CA GLN A 171 9.02 3.60 22.96
C GLN A 171 8.88 3.66 24.48
N TYR A 172 7.87 4.37 24.99
CA TYR A 172 7.78 4.70 26.42
C TYR A 172 6.76 3.85 27.17
N ASP A 173 5.65 3.46 26.54
CA ASP A 173 4.61 2.68 27.21
C ASP A 173 4.85 1.17 27.05
N LEU A 174 5.31 0.75 25.87
CA LEU A 174 5.57 -0.66 25.55
C LEU A 174 7.06 -1.04 25.66
N GLU A 175 7.93 -0.05 25.87
CA GLU A 175 9.40 -0.22 26.03
C GLU A 175 9.99 -1.13 24.95
N TYR A 176 9.64 -0.86 23.67
CA TYR A 176 10.09 -1.68 22.55
C TYR A 176 11.49 -1.27 22.10
N ASP A 177 12.50 -2.14 22.30
CA ASP A 177 13.91 -1.82 22.12
C ASP A 177 14.34 -1.63 20.66
N ASN A 178 13.69 -2.36 19.72
CA ASN A 178 14.10 -2.38 18.31
C ASN A 178 13.36 -1.33 17.46
N LEU A 179 13.10 -0.14 18.01
CA LEU A 179 12.60 1.01 17.25
C LEU A 179 13.73 1.68 16.46
N VAL A 180 13.44 1.99 15.19
CA VAL A 180 14.33 2.80 14.37
C VAL A 180 14.20 4.25 14.78
N MET A 181 15.32 4.86 15.17
CA MET A 181 15.37 6.23 15.65
C MET A 181 15.80 7.18 14.52
N ALA A 182 15.08 8.29 14.35
CA ALA A 182 15.50 9.35 13.44
C ALA A 182 16.67 10.14 14.03
N SER A 183 17.65 10.47 13.18
CA SER A 183 18.77 11.33 13.54
C SER A 183 18.74 12.64 12.76
N MET A 184 19.27 13.73 13.34
CA MET A 184 19.43 14.99 12.62
C MET A 184 20.48 14.87 11.51
N ARG A 185 20.12 15.25 10.30
CA ARG A 185 21.04 15.32 9.16
C ARG A 185 22.19 16.29 9.47
N GLY A 186 23.43 15.80 9.38
CA GLY A 186 24.63 16.60 9.63
C GLY A 186 25.06 16.74 11.09
N ARG A 187 24.38 16.10 12.03
CA ARG A 187 24.75 16.07 13.46
C ARG A 187 24.84 14.61 13.92
N ALA A 188 25.98 13.99 13.66
CA ALA A 188 26.22 12.60 14.07
C ALA A 188 25.99 12.44 15.59
N GLY A 189 25.24 11.43 15.99
CA GLY A 189 24.98 11.09 17.39
C GLY A 189 23.80 11.81 18.05
N GLN A 190 23.09 12.72 17.37
CA GLN A 190 21.85 13.30 17.88
C GLN A 190 20.63 12.53 17.37
N ILE A 191 19.89 11.92 18.28
CA ILE A 191 18.63 11.21 18.03
C ILE A 191 17.48 12.18 18.27
N LEU A 192 16.56 12.34 17.30
CA LEU A 192 15.37 13.18 17.42
C LEU A 192 14.21 12.46 18.13
N GLY A 193 14.13 11.15 17.99
CA GLY A 193 13.07 10.33 18.53
C GLY A 193 12.82 9.08 17.70
N ALA A 194 11.82 8.29 18.06
CA ALA A 194 11.41 7.11 17.32
C ALA A 194 10.72 7.48 15.99
N GLY A 195 10.96 6.69 14.97
CA GLY A 195 10.34 6.84 13.65
C GLY A 195 11.04 7.86 12.74
N PHE A 196 10.39 8.20 11.64
CA PHE A 196 10.87 9.21 10.69
C PHE A 196 9.71 10.09 10.18
N SER A 197 10.01 11.32 9.80
CA SER A 197 9.09 12.20 9.09
C SER A 197 9.41 12.19 7.59
N GLY A 198 8.41 11.91 6.76
CA GLY A 198 8.49 11.98 5.30
C GLY A 198 8.51 13.42 4.76
#